data_d0e2a4b8102b4866a0274b9bf9c11788
#
_entry.id   d0e2a4b8102b4866a0274b9bf9c11788
#
_cell.length_a   1.000
_cell.length_b   1.000
_cell.length_c   1.000
_cell.angle_alpha   90.00
_cell.angle_beta   90.00
_cell.angle_gamma   90.00
#
_symmetry.space_group_name_H-M   'P 1'
#
loop_
_entity.id
_entity.type
_entity.pdbx_description
1 polymer ?
#
loop_
_entity_poly.entity_id
_entity_poly.type
_entity_poly.pdbx_seq_one_letter_code
_entity_poly.pdbx_strand_id
1 'polypeptide(L)'
;MPASTVTDWQQFAIYAVVGALLIMLLQRIPVVGRIFRTLFSFALLAFFIFVVLQQAPYQPQLQRLTDRLGLDDQEVVGKELRVRMAQDGHFWVIANVNGTPTRMLIDSGATVTAFSDKTAQRASIDTKDGLSPVILRTANGTAAARTGIVDELRVGNIVARNLRIVSSPGLGDVDVIGMNFLSELESWRVEGRTLILVPHHPQPTG
;
A
#
# COMPACT_ATOMS: atom_id res chain seq x y z
N MET A 1 -2.39 -39.48 -44.78
CA MET A 1 -3.62 -39.13 -44.06
C MET A 1 -3.20 -38.49 -42.74
N PRO A 2 -3.37 -37.20 -42.56
CA PRO A 2 -3.02 -36.60 -41.28
C PRO A 2 -4.16 -36.87 -40.26
N ALA A 3 -3.75 -37.39 -39.10
CA ALA A 3 -4.64 -37.61 -37.98
C ALA A 3 -5.19 -36.23 -37.52
N SER A 4 -6.52 -36.12 -37.48
CA SER A 4 -7.22 -34.94 -36.96
C SER A 4 -6.83 -34.76 -35.49
N THR A 5 -6.05 -33.73 -35.22
CA THR A 5 -5.87 -33.18 -33.88
C THR A 5 -7.22 -32.67 -33.40
N VAL A 6 -7.90 -33.48 -32.60
CA VAL A 6 -9.04 -33.01 -31.81
C VAL A 6 -8.46 -31.88 -30.95
N THR A 7 -8.92 -30.66 -31.21
CA THR A 7 -8.39 -29.45 -30.61
C THR A 7 -8.54 -29.58 -29.09
N ASP A 8 -7.48 -29.34 -28.33
CA ASP A 8 -7.44 -29.53 -26.87
C ASP A 8 -8.61 -28.93 -26.11
N TRP A 9 -9.20 -27.83 -26.60
CA TRP A 9 -10.39 -27.20 -26.01
C TRP A 9 -11.65 -28.09 -26.02
N GLN A 10 -11.81 -29.00 -27.01
CA GLN A 10 -12.94 -29.93 -27.09
C GLN A 10 -12.84 -31.01 -25.99
N GLN A 11 -11.64 -31.46 -25.69
CA GLN A 11 -11.40 -32.37 -24.56
C GLN A 11 -11.71 -31.70 -23.23
N PHE A 12 -11.27 -30.46 -23.04
CA PHE A 12 -11.60 -29.67 -21.84
C PHE A 12 -13.11 -29.44 -21.72
N ALA A 13 -13.81 -29.18 -22.81
CA ALA A 13 -15.27 -29.02 -22.81
C ALA A 13 -15.98 -30.31 -22.40
N ILE A 14 -15.53 -31.48 -22.91
CA ILE A 14 -16.09 -32.77 -22.53
C ILE A 14 -15.85 -33.06 -21.04
N TYR A 15 -14.62 -32.85 -20.53
CA TYR A 15 -14.33 -33.01 -19.10
C TYR A 15 -15.15 -32.08 -18.23
N ALA A 16 -15.36 -30.83 -18.66
CA ALA A 16 -16.20 -29.85 -17.93
C ALA A 16 -17.66 -30.31 -17.89
N VAL A 17 -18.22 -30.82 -19.00
CA VAL A 17 -19.60 -31.34 -19.05
C VAL A 17 -19.76 -32.59 -18.19
N VAL A 18 -18.83 -33.54 -18.29
CA VAL A 18 -18.84 -34.76 -17.47
C VAL A 18 -18.71 -34.43 -15.98
N GLY A 19 -17.81 -33.49 -15.63
CA GLY A 19 -17.64 -33.01 -14.27
C GLY A 19 -18.92 -32.34 -13.74
N ALA A 20 -19.57 -31.49 -14.53
CA ALA A 20 -20.81 -30.83 -14.16
C ALA A 20 -21.97 -31.84 -13.95
N LEU A 21 -22.05 -32.86 -14.79
CA LEU A 21 -23.06 -33.94 -14.66
C LEU A 21 -22.80 -34.78 -13.38
N LEU A 22 -21.55 -35.11 -13.09
CA LEU A 22 -21.15 -35.82 -11.87
C LEU A 22 -21.51 -35.00 -10.62
N ILE A 23 -21.20 -33.71 -10.61
CA ILE A 23 -21.56 -32.80 -9.52
C ILE A 23 -23.10 -32.72 -9.35
N MET A 24 -23.82 -32.63 -10.45
CA MET A 24 -25.31 -32.60 -10.42
C MET A 24 -25.91 -33.91 -9.87
N LEU A 25 -25.28 -35.04 -10.20
CA LEU A 25 -25.71 -36.35 -9.69
C LEU A 25 -25.39 -36.51 -8.19
N LEU A 26 -24.23 -36.08 -7.74
CA LEU A 26 -23.82 -36.07 -6.34
C LEU A 26 -24.69 -35.14 -5.47
N GLN A 27 -25.18 -34.04 -6.02
CA GLN A 27 -26.09 -33.12 -5.31
C GLN A 27 -27.48 -33.72 -5.02
N ARG A 28 -27.86 -34.79 -5.70
CA ARG A 28 -29.12 -35.51 -5.41
C ARG A 28 -29.07 -36.33 -4.11
N ILE A 29 -27.89 -36.59 -3.57
CA ILE A 29 -27.74 -37.26 -2.28
C ILE A 29 -27.90 -36.21 -1.18
N PRO A 30 -28.92 -36.27 -0.30
CA PRO A 30 -29.26 -35.16 0.62
C PRO A 30 -28.16 -34.82 1.62
N VAL A 31 -27.32 -35.77 1.98
CA VAL A 31 -26.16 -35.56 2.88
C VAL A 31 -25.03 -34.91 2.14
N VAL A 32 -24.65 -35.40 0.96
CA VAL A 32 -23.56 -34.91 0.13
C VAL A 32 -23.86 -33.49 -0.38
N GLY A 33 -25.11 -33.25 -0.81
CA GLY A 33 -25.55 -31.93 -1.28
C GLY A 33 -25.46 -30.84 -0.18
N ARG A 34 -25.74 -31.22 1.08
CA ARG A 34 -25.65 -30.30 2.22
C ARG A 34 -24.20 -29.96 2.52
N ILE A 35 -23.30 -30.95 2.58
CA ILE A 35 -21.84 -30.76 2.81
C ILE A 35 -21.25 -29.95 1.68
N PHE A 36 -21.56 -30.27 0.42
CA PHE A 36 -21.06 -29.55 -0.73
C PHE A 36 -21.47 -28.07 -0.73
N ARG A 37 -22.77 -27.80 -0.43
CA ARG A 37 -23.27 -26.42 -0.34
C ARG A 37 -22.60 -25.63 0.77
N THR A 38 -22.34 -26.26 1.92
CA THR A 38 -21.64 -25.63 3.04
C THR A 38 -20.18 -25.33 2.66
N LEU A 39 -19.46 -26.31 2.11
CA LEU A 39 -18.07 -26.12 1.68
C LEU A 39 -17.95 -25.06 0.58
N PHE A 40 -18.86 -25.07 -0.39
CA PHE A 40 -18.90 -24.10 -1.48
C PHE A 40 -19.16 -22.67 -0.94
N SER A 41 -20.09 -22.53 0.03
CA SER A 41 -20.34 -21.24 0.69
C SER A 41 -19.11 -20.73 1.45
N PHE A 42 -18.39 -21.60 2.16
CA PHE A 42 -17.15 -21.23 2.82
C PHE A 42 -16.03 -20.89 1.83
N ALA A 43 -15.91 -21.63 0.73
CA ALA A 43 -14.93 -21.34 -0.32
C ALA A 43 -15.24 -19.99 -1.00
N LEU A 44 -16.52 -19.69 -1.27
CA LEU A 44 -16.95 -18.43 -1.85
C LEU A 44 -16.71 -17.25 -0.89
N LEU A 45 -16.99 -17.45 0.41
CA LEU A 45 -16.70 -16.46 1.45
C LEU A 45 -15.20 -16.20 1.57
N ALA A 46 -14.39 -17.26 1.60
CA ALA A 46 -12.93 -17.14 1.65
C ALA A 46 -12.37 -16.44 0.41
N PHE A 47 -12.89 -16.76 -0.78
CA PHE A 47 -12.56 -16.08 -2.02
C PHE A 47 -12.94 -14.59 -1.99
N PHE A 48 -14.14 -14.28 -1.49
CA PHE A 48 -14.59 -12.89 -1.34
C PHE A 48 -13.68 -12.11 -0.37
N ILE A 49 -13.36 -12.70 0.80
CA ILE A 49 -12.42 -12.12 1.76
C ILE A 49 -11.04 -11.93 1.10
N PHE A 50 -10.55 -12.90 0.34
CA PHE A 50 -9.28 -12.79 -0.37
C PHE A 50 -9.28 -11.64 -1.39
N VAL A 51 -10.35 -11.48 -2.19
CA VAL A 51 -10.50 -10.36 -3.15
C VAL A 51 -10.55 -9.01 -2.41
N VAL A 52 -11.30 -8.95 -1.29
CA VAL A 52 -11.37 -7.74 -0.47
C VAL A 52 -10.00 -7.39 0.13
N LEU A 53 -9.25 -8.39 0.61
CA LEU A 53 -7.90 -8.18 1.13
C LEU A 53 -6.90 -7.75 0.04
N GLN A 54 -7.06 -8.23 -1.20
CA GLN A 54 -6.25 -7.74 -2.32
C GLN A 54 -6.50 -6.26 -2.67
N GLN A 55 -7.70 -5.77 -2.42
CA GLN A 55 -8.05 -4.36 -2.62
C GLN A 55 -7.80 -3.50 -1.36
N ALA A 56 -7.48 -4.11 -0.22
CA ALA A 56 -7.22 -3.44 1.05
C ALA A 56 -6.17 -2.31 0.97
N PRO A 57 -5.08 -2.41 0.17
CA PRO A 57 -4.08 -1.35 0.07
C PRO A 57 -4.63 0.00 -0.39
N TYR A 58 -5.81 0.01 -1.03
CA TYR A 58 -6.40 1.22 -1.60
C TYR A 58 -7.53 1.82 -0.74
N GLN A 59 -7.89 1.19 0.40
CA GLN A 59 -8.97 1.68 1.26
C GLN A 59 -8.49 1.96 2.69
N PRO A 60 -8.52 3.23 3.15
CA PRO A 60 -8.01 3.62 4.47
C PRO A 60 -8.76 2.96 5.65
N GLN A 61 -9.94 2.43 5.42
CA GLN A 61 -10.72 1.73 6.46
C GLN A 61 -10.25 0.28 6.68
N LEU A 62 -9.72 -0.37 5.64
CA LEU A 62 -9.18 -1.73 5.72
C LEU A 62 -7.72 -1.74 6.17
N GLN A 63 -6.97 -0.63 6.00
CA GLN A 63 -5.62 -0.48 6.53
C GLN A 63 -5.56 -0.69 8.05
N ARG A 64 -6.56 -0.19 8.80
CA ARG A 64 -6.63 -0.41 10.26
C ARG A 64 -6.76 -1.90 10.67
N LEU A 65 -7.26 -2.75 9.77
CA LEU A 65 -7.34 -4.19 10.00
C LEU A 65 -6.03 -4.89 9.63
N THR A 66 -5.36 -4.46 8.57
CA THR A 66 -4.04 -4.99 8.17
C THR A 66 -2.96 -4.60 9.18
N ASP A 67 -3.00 -3.37 9.71
CA ASP A 67 -2.12 -2.90 10.80
C ASP A 67 -2.28 -3.77 12.07
N ARG A 68 -3.52 -4.16 12.41
CA ARG A 68 -3.81 -5.04 13.54
C ARG A 68 -3.41 -6.50 13.32
N LEU A 69 -3.30 -6.94 12.07
CA LEU A 69 -2.91 -8.30 11.69
C LEU A 69 -1.39 -8.45 11.50
N GLY A 70 -0.61 -7.39 11.74
CA GLY A 70 0.86 -7.42 11.62
C GLY A 70 1.36 -7.70 10.21
N LEU A 71 0.58 -7.31 9.19
CA LEU A 71 0.97 -7.42 7.78
C LEU A 71 1.78 -6.19 7.34
N ASP A 72 2.44 -5.53 8.27
CA ASP A 72 3.25 -4.35 8.00
C ASP A 72 4.47 -4.73 7.16
N ASP A 73 4.60 -4.08 6.00
CA ASP A 73 5.79 -4.17 5.15
C ASP A 73 7.00 -3.42 5.74
N GLN A 74 6.88 -2.90 6.98
CA GLN A 74 7.93 -2.17 7.68
C GLN A 74 8.23 -2.77 9.05
N GLU A 75 9.52 -2.92 9.37
CA GLU A 75 10.02 -3.52 10.61
C GLU A 75 11.23 -2.76 11.13
N VAL A 76 11.29 -2.52 12.44
CA VAL A 76 12.48 -1.97 13.10
C VAL A 76 13.36 -3.10 13.59
N VAL A 77 14.59 -3.18 13.05
CA VAL A 77 15.59 -4.18 13.42
C VAL A 77 16.83 -3.47 13.94
N GLY A 78 17.00 -3.48 15.25
CA GLY A 78 18.08 -2.72 15.90
C GLY A 78 17.93 -1.21 15.65
N LYS A 79 18.88 -0.61 14.92
CA LYS A 79 18.82 0.81 14.55
C LYS A 79 18.15 1.04 13.20
N GLU A 80 17.94 0.00 12.41
CA GLU A 80 17.44 0.08 11.03
C GLU A 80 15.93 -0.01 10.98
N LEU A 81 15.31 0.82 10.17
CA LEU A 81 13.95 0.61 9.71
C LEU A 81 14.02 -0.07 8.33
N ARG A 82 13.45 -1.25 8.23
CA ARG A 82 13.39 -2.05 7.01
C ARG A 82 12.00 -2.00 6.42
N VAL A 83 11.91 -1.67 5.14
CA VAL A 83 10.65 -1.53 4.41
C VAL A 83 10.68 -2.44 3.19
N ARG A 84 9.73 -3.38 3.10
CA ARG A 84 9.62 -4.27 1.94
C ARG A 84 9.01 -3.53 0.76
N MET A 85 9.52 -3.83 -0.44
CA MET A 85 8.93 -3.34 -1.69
C MET A 85 7.56 -3.97 -1.89
N ALA A 86 6.56 -3.15 -2.08
CA ALA A 86 5.20 -3.57 -2.36
C ALA A 86 5.07 -4.23 -3.76
N GLN A 87 3.90 -4.75 -4.08
CA GLN A 87 3.63 -5.41 -5.37
C GLN A 87 3.70 -4.44 -6.55
N ASP A 88 3.41 -3.16 -6.31
CA ASP A 88 3.49 -2.08 -7.29
C ASP A 88 4.93 -1.61 -7.58
N GLY A 89 5.93 -2.23 -6.93
CA GLY A 89 7.34 -1.90 -7.11
C GLY A 89 7.82 -0.69 -6.30
N HIS A 90 7.00 -0.15 -5.41
CA HIS A 90 7.32 1.01 -4.59
C HIS A 90 7.53 0.64 -3.11
N PHE A 91 8.15 1.57 -2.37
CA PHE A 91 8.31 1.46 -0.93
C PHE A 91 7.30 2.36 -0.24
N TRP A 92 6.41 1.74 0.52
CA TRP A 92 5.38 2.42 1.29
C TRP A 92 5.63 2.27 2.78
N VAL A 93 5.38 3.33 3.52
CA VAL A 93 5.47 3.32 4.98
C VAL A 93 4.21 3.88 5.60
N ILE A 94 3.92 3.44 6.81
CA ILE A 94 2.96 4.11 7.68
C ILE A 94 3.76 5.07 8.55
N ALA A 95 3.55 6.35 8.31
CA ALA A 95 4.12 7.44 9.09
C ALA A 95 3.09 8.02 10.03
N ASN A 96 3.53 8.53 11.17
CA ASN A 96 2.70 9.35 12.03
C ASN A 96 3.05 10.83 11.77
N VAL A 97 2.08 11.60 11.28
CA VAL A 97 2.22 13.00 10.93
C VAL A 97 1.44 13.83 11.94
N ASN A 98 2.11 14.53 12.84
CA ASN A 98 1.48 15.28 13.94
C ASN A 98 0.42 14.44 14.71
N GLY A 99 0.71 13.16 14.99
CA GLY A 99 -0.23 12.24 15.65
C GLY A 99 -1.22 11.53 14.69
N THR A 100 -1.22 11.85 13.40
CA THR A 100 -2.16 11.26 12.41
C THR A 100 -1.47 10.18 11.59
N PRO A 101 -1.89 8.90 11.69
CA PRO A 101 -1.35 7.82 10.86
C PRO A 101 -1.63 8.09 9.38
N THR A 102 -0.59 8.02 8.57
CA THR A 102 -0.63 8.35 7.15
C THR A 102 0.23 7.38 6.35
N ARG A 103 -0.32 6.80 5.30
CA ARG A 103 0.46 5.97 4.37
C ARG A 103 1.18 6.86 3.39
N MET A 104 2.51 6.72 3.29
CA MET A 104 3.35 7.58 2.47
C MET A 104 4.25 6.75 1.54
N LEU A 105 4.44 7.26 0.34
CA LEU A 105 5.40 6.74 -0.64
C LEU A 105 6.79 7.29 -0.33
N ILE A 106 7.81 6.44 -0.28
CA ILE A 106 9.22 6.89 -0.25
C ILE A 106 9.68 7.09 -1.69
N ASP A 107 10.01 8.33 -2.03
CA ASP A 107 10.41 8.72 -3.38
C ASP A 107 11.70 9.57 -3.36
N SER A 108 12.80 8.94 -3.72
CA SER A 108 14.10 9.64 -3.86
C SER A 108 14.16 10.60 -5.05
N GLY A 109 13.18 10.56 -5.96
CA GLY A 109 13.00 11.51 -7.06
C GLY A 109 12.33 12.80 -6.62
N ALA A 110 11.63 12.79 -5.49
CA ALA A 110 11.00 13.98 -4.92
C ALA A 110 12.01 14.77 -4.07
N THR A 111 12.24 16.04 -4.39
CA THR A 111 13.16 16.90 -3.62
C THR A 111 12.62 17.21 -2.23
N VAL A 112 11.30 17.36 -2.09
CA VAL A 112 10.62 17.80 -0.87
C VAL A 112 9.50 16.84 -0.54
N THR A 113 9.31 16.54 0.73
CA THR A 113 8.18 15.81 1.27
C THR A 113 6.89 16.55 0.96
N ALA A 114 5.91 15.84 0.41
CA ALA A 114 4.71 16.44 -0.14
C ALA A 114 3.46 15.70 0.35
N PHE A 115 2.45 16.48 0.71
CA PHE A 115 1.16 15.98 1.19
C PHE A 115 0.02 16.39 0.28
N SER A 116 -0.97 15.52 0.17
CA SER A 116 -2.28 15.90 -0.34
C SER A 116 -2.91 16.96 0.59
N ASP A 117 -3.73 17.84 0.06
CA ASP A 117 -4.45 18.83 0.86
C ASP A 117 -5.31 18.18 1.95
N LYS A 118 -5.87 17.02 1.65
CA LYS A 118 -6.67 16.22 2.58
C LYS A 118 -5.85 15.75 3.80
N THR A 119 -4.63 15.28 3.56
CA THR A 119 -3.73 14.88 4.65
C THR A 119 -3.23 16.06 5.43
N ALA A 120 -2.86 17.17 4.76
CA ALA A 120 -2.45 18.39 5.43
C ALA A 120 -3.52 18.91 6.41
N GLN A 121 -4.80 18.88 6.00
CA GLN A 121 -5.93 19.25 6.87
C GLN A 121 -6.10 18.27 8.05
N ARG A 122 -6.08 16.96 7.81
CA ARG A 122 -6.24 15.94 8.87
C ARG A 122 -5.13 15.98 9.91
N ALA A 123 -3.90 16.23 9.48
CA ALA A 123 -2.72 16.33 10.34
C ALA A 123 -2.51 17.73 10.92
N SER A 124 -3.48 18.64 10.72
CA SER A 124 -3.44 20.03 11.21
C SER A 124 -2.15 20.77 10.81
N ILE A 125 -1.67 20.52 9.59
CA ILE A 125 -0.48 21.20 9.07
C ILE A 125 -0.90 22.60 8.63
N ASP A 126 -0.29 23.63 9.23
CA ASP A 126 -0.49 25.01 8.81
C ASP A 126 0.23 25.23 7.47
N THR A 127 -0.55 25.30 6.40
CA THR A 127 -0.03 25.56 5.06
C THR A 127 -0.31 27.02 4.71
N LYS A 128 0.73 27.77 4.40
CA LYS A 128 0.63 29.19 4.03
C LYS A 128 0.58 29.34 2.52
N ASP A 129 -0.39 30.11 2.07
CA ASP A 129 -0.35 30.67 0.72
C ASP A 129 0.73 31.75 0.72
N GLY A 130 1.92 31.40 0.25
CA GLY A 130 2.99 32.38 0.08
C GLY A 130 2.61 33.42 -0.96
N LEU A 131 3.27 34.59 -0.93
CA LEU A 131 3.10 35.65 -1.94
C LEU A 131 3.42 35.15 -3.38
N SER A 132 4.10 34.01 -3.51
CA SER A 132 4.34 33.33 -4.78
C SER A 132 4.00 31.85 -4.62
N PRO A 133 3.12 31.29 -5.42
CA PRO A 133 2.83 29.86 -5.40
C PRO A 133 4.10 29.08 -5.76
N VAL A 134 4.43 28.05 -4.97
CA VAL A 134 5.48 27.10 -5.31
C VAL A 134 4.94 26.21 -6.41
N ILE A 135 5.68 26.14 -7.53
CA ILE A 135 5.31 25.26 -8.64
C ILE A 135 6.06 23.94 -8.44
N LEU A 136 5.29 22.87 -8.20
CA LEU A 136 5.82 21.51 -8.20
C LEU A 136 5.85 20.97 -9.63
N ARG A 137 6.98 20.36 -10.01
CA ARG A 137 7.05 19.51 -11.20
C ARG A 137 6.78 18.07 -10.75
N THR A 138 5.73 17.49 -11.28
CA THR A 138 5.34 16.10 -11.02
C THR A 138 5.39 15.31 -12.33
N ALA A 139 5.35 13.99 -12.26
CA ALA A 139 5.26 13.14 -13.45
C ALA A 139 4.03 13.47 -14.33
N ASN A 140 2.96 14.03 -13.74
CA ASN A 140 1.73 14.42 -14.42
C ASN A 140 1.69 15.90 -14.87
N GLY A 141 2.83 16.62 -14.77
CA GLY A 141 2.92 18.03 -15.13
C GLY A 141 3.25 18.94 -13.94
N THR A 142 2.86 20.21 -14.05
CA THR A 142 3.10 21.22 -13.01
C THR A 142 1.85 21.44 -12.18
N ALA A 143 2.00 21.50 -10.87
CA ALA A 143 0.92 21.78 -9.93
C ALA A 143 1.31 22.94 -8.99
N ALA A 144 0.37 23.81 -8.67
CA ALA A 144 0.56 24.79 -7.63
C ALA A 144 0.58 24.10 -6.26
N ALA A 145 1.48 24.54 -5.39
CA ALA A 145 1.61 24.00 -4.06
C ALA A 145 1.76 25.11 -3.02
N ARG A 146 1.34 24.81 -1.81
CA ARG A 146 1.51 25.61 -0.61
C ARG A 146 2.63 25.05 0.23
N THR A 147 3.40 25.89 0.90
CA THR A 147 4.43 25.44 1.84
C THR A 147 3.86 25.31 3.24
N GLY A 148 4.40 24.38 4.00
CA GLY A 148 4.04 24.15 5.40
C GLY A 148 5.20 23.56 6.19
N ILE A 149 4.97 23.39 7.49
CA ILE A 149 5.90 22.72 8.40
C ILE A 149 5.13 21.63 9.14
N VAL A 150 5.68 20.44 9.15
CA VAL A 150 5.23 19.35 10.02
C VAL A 150 6.03 19.41 11.30
N ASP A 151 5.37 19.50 12.45
CA ASP A 151 6.03 19.58 13.74
C ASP A 151 6.76 18.27 14.07
N GLU A 152 6.11 17.13 13.83
CA GLU A 152 6.70 15.81 13.99
C GLU A 152 6.23 14.86 12.88
N LEU A 153 7.18 14.30 12.14
CA LEU A 153 7.00 13.17 11.24
C LEU A 153 7.76 11.97 11.80
N ARG A 154 7.05 10.93 12.19
CA ARG A 154 7.62 9.69 12.74
C ARG A 154 7.40 8.52 11.79
N VAL A 155 8.46 7.81 11.47
CA VAL A 155 8.43 6.58 10.66
C VAL A 155 9.21 5.49 11.40
N GLY A 156 8.51 4.57 12.05
CA GLY A 156 9.14 3.59 12.93
C GLY A 156 9.95 4.26 14.06
N ASN A 157 11.26 4.01 14.07
CA ASN A 157 12.22 4.59 15.03
C ASN A 157 12.88 5.90 14.53
N ILE A 158 12.42 6.45 13.41
CA ILE A 158 12.94 7.69 12.81
C ILE A 158 11.97 8.84 13.12
N VAL A 159 12.50 9.96 13.62
CA VAL A 159 11.70 11.15 13.91
C VAL A 159 12.36 12.37 13.30
N ALA A 160 11.63 13.04 12.40
CA ALA A 160 11.97 14.35 11.90
C ALA A 160 11.08 15.41 12.56
N ARG A 161 11.66 16.52 13.00
CA ARG A 161 10.95 17.65 13.59
C ARG A 161 11.12 18.91 12.75
N ASN A 162 10.06 19.74 12.72
CA ASN A 162 10.03 20.97 11.95
C ASN A 162 10.38 20.75 10.47
N LEU A 163 9.89 19.63 9.91
CA LEU A 163 10.15 19.28 8.52
C LEU A 163 9.39 20.20 7.58
N ARG A 164 10.10 20.86 6.67
CA ARG A 164 9.47 21.62 5.59
C ARG A 164 8.79 20.70 4.62
N ILE A 165 7.57 21.06 4.25
CA ILE A 165 6.76 20.27 3.32
C ILE A 165 6.08 21.18 2.29
N VAL A 166 5.53 20.57 1.27
CA VAL A 166 4.59 21.19 0.38
C VAL A 166 3.25 20.45 0.39
N SER A 167 2.16 21.18 0.19
CA SER A 167 0.83 20.59 0.02
C SER A 167 0.26 21.00 -1.32
N SER A 168 -0.33 20.06 -2.05
CA SER A 168 -0.89 20.33 -3.37
C SER A 168 -2.09 19.43 -3.67
N PRO A 169 -3.18 19.98 -4.22
CA PRO A 169 -4.28 19.17 -4.74
C PRO A 169 -3.87 18.29 -5.93
N GLY A 170 -2.78 18.65 -6.63
CA GLY A 170 -2.25 17.90 -7.77
C GLY A 170 -1.65 16.54 -7.41
N LEU A 171 -1.43 16.25 -6.11
CA LEU A 171 -0.96 14.96 -5.61
C LEU A 171 -2.10 13.93 -5.48
N GLY A 172 -3.35 14.34 -5.66
CA GLY A 172 -4.50 13.46 -5.44
C GLY A 172 -4.55 12.95 -4.00
N ASP A 173 -4.52 11.63 -3.82
CA ASP A 173 -4.53 10.97 -2.50
C ASP A 173 -3.15 10.37 -2.12
N VAL A 174 -2.07 10.74 -2.83
CA VAL A 174 -0.73 10.21 -2.56
C VAL A 174 0.08 11.22 -1.76
N ASP A 175 0.59 10.77 -0.61
CA ASP A 175 1.52 11.51 0.23
C ASP A 175 2.93 10.94 0.04
N VAL A 176 3.94 11.80 -0.04
CA VAL A 176 5.30 11.44 -0.48
C VAL A 176 6.35 11.89 0.54
N ILE A 177 7.26 11.00 0.91
CA ILE A 177 8.49 11.32 1.64
C ILE A 177 9.60 11.57 0.62
N GLY A 178 10.11 12.78 0.59
CA GLY A 178 11.15 13.23 -0.35
C GLY A 178 12.56 13.26 0.24
N MET A 179 13.49 13.76 -0.59
CA MET A 179 14.91 13.82 -0.26
C MET A 179 15.24 14.71 0.94
N ASN A 180 14.42 15.73 1.22
CA ASN A 180 14.63 16.57 2.42
C ASN A 180 14.44 15.82 3.75
N PHE A 181 13.78 14.65 3.73
CA PHE A 181 13.75 13.71 4.86
C PHE A 181 14.86 12.67 4.74
N LEU A 182 15.05 12.07 3.55
CA LEU A 182 16.00 10.98 3.35
C LEU A 182 17.45 11.42 3.52
N SER A 183 17.80 12.64 3.16
CA SER A 183 19.17 13.19 3.30
C SER A 183 19.57 13.51 4.74
N GLU A 184 18.59 13.58 5.66
CA GLU A 184 18.84 13.78 7.09
C GLU A 184 19.12 12.46 7.84
N LEU A 185 19.07 11.32 7.15
CA LEU A 185 19.41 10.01 7.71
C LEU A 185 20.93 9.79 7.69
N GLU A 186 21.44 8.97 8.60
CA GLU A 186 22.82 8.50 8.57
C GLU A 186 23.13 7.79 7.24
N SER A 187 22.19 6.94 6.80
CA SER A 187 22.24 6.30 5.50
C SER A 187 20.88 5.74 5.11
N TRP A 188 20.69 5.55 3.83
CA TRP A 188 19.61 4.73 3.29
C TRP A 188 20.11 3.94 2.07
N ARG A 189 19.58 2.75 1.87
CA ARG A 189 20.00 1.86 0.79
C ARG A 189 18.90 0.87 0.45
N VAL A 190 18.95 0.33 -0.76
CA VAL A 190 18.07 -0.76 -1.20
C VAL A 190 18.90 -2.03 -1.32
N GLU A 191 18.49 -3.08 -0.62
CA GLU A 191 19.06 -4.42 -0.69
C GLU A 191 18.00 -5.38 -1.24
N GLY A 192 18.14 -5.78 -2.51
CA GLY A 192 17.15 -6.60 -3.20
C GLY A 192 15.79 -5.90 -3.27
N ARG A 193 14.82 -6.38 -2.53
CA ARG A 193 13.47 -5.83 -2.43
C ARG A 193 13.18 -5.15 -1.07
N THR A 194 14.22 -4.74 -0.37
CA THR A 194 14.09 -4.11 0.95
C THR A 194 14.81 -2.78 0.94
N LEU A 195 14.11 -1.71 1.30
CA LEU A 195 14.68 -0.41 1.62
C LEU A 195 15.06 -0.40 3.09
N ILE A 196 16.29 0.01 3.38
CA ILE A 196 16.84 0.10 4.73
C ILE A 196 17.13 1.58 5.01
N LEU A 197 16.55 2.10 6.08
CA LEU A 197 16.72 3.46 6.55
C LEU A 197 17.44 3.43 7.90
N VAL A 198 18.49 4.19 8.05
CA VAL A 198 19.32 4.25 9.27
C VAL A 198 19.30 5.68 9.82
N PRO A 199 18.66 5.96 10.95
CA PRO A 199 18.71 7.28 11.56
C PRO A 199 20.00 7.51 12.35
N HIS A 200 20.49 8.74 12.43
CA HIS A 200 21.60 9.12 13.32
C HIS A 200 21.25 8.83 14.79
N HIS A 201 20.00 9.08 15.20
CA HIS A 201 19.52 8.95 16.57
C HIS A 201 18.20 8.19 16.57
N PRO A 202 18.23 6.84 16.62
CA PRO A 202 17.00 6.04 16.65
C PRO A 202 16.20 6.33 17.91
N GLN A 203 14.89 6.53 17.74
CA GLN A 203 13.95 6.78 18.81
C GLN A 203 13.21 5.49 19.19
N PRO A 204 12.73 5.34 20.44
CA PRO A 204 11.86 4.23 20.79
C PRO A 204 10.64 4.18 19.85
N THR A 205 10.29 2.99 19.39
CA THR A 205 9.02 2.73 18.71
C THR A 205 7.91 2.86 19.74
N GLY A 206 7.02 3.83 19.58
CA GLY A 206 5.87 4.06 20.47
C GLY A 206 4.81 2.98 20.30
#